data_9106d84dfde22c9618be2ed001cdfcde
#
_entry.id   9106d84dfde22c9618be2ed001cdfcde
#
_cell.length_a   1.000
_cell.length_b   1.000
_cell.length_c   1.000
_cell.angle_alpha   90.00
_cell.angle_beta   90.00
_cell.angle_gamma   90.00
#
_symmetry.space_group_name_H-M   'P 1'
#
loop_
_entity.id
_entity.type
_entity.pdbx_description
1 polymer ?
#
loop_
_entity_poly.entity_id
_entity_poly.type
_entity_poly.pdbx_seq_one_letter_code
_entity_poly.pdbx_strand_id
1 'polypeptide(L)'
;IAVTSECTLSVRSSLTTEDELNTFANRVNKPPVYVESAADYHEKRTFGYWSLPERKTESEAFLENQLDQLFDFYKNEIEARKWYGLFDYGDVMHTYDPIRHCWRYDMGGFAWQNTELVPTYWLWLYFLRTGREDVFTVAEAMSRHCSEVDFYHFGPMAGIGSRHNVRHWGCSCKEPRVSMAGHHRVYYYLTGDARIGDAMADTKDADLSMKNITYFQQKDETGSYVVIRSGPDWTSFLSNWMTQYERTLDPYYLEKIRQGIKDVSEMPFGLASGPSYRYEENGHLIYEGEDEKSPNMHLQICMGGPEVWWELADMLGDETLIKLLSVYGGFYYLTPEQKKEKTHGLIEKRPFAFPWFASDIGAYAAFFTKDKTLAKTVWKNLLNALIKIGDEVGFTPVCYATDDQKKAHMEIPWIKTNFAAQWGLNTITTLELLRDALPDTMDGVRKLIEEMPGNEFHRA
;
A
#
# COMPACT_ATOMS: atom_id res chain seq x y z
N ILE A 1 16.91 1.99 15.14
CA ILE A 1 16.78 0.58 14.73
C ILE A 1 16.55 -0.24 15.98
N ALA A 2 15.53 -1.06 15.98
CA ALA A 2 15.29 -2.09 16.95
C ALA A 2 15.11 -3.43 16.22
N VAL A 3 15.36 -4.51 16.92
CA VAL A 3 15.06 -5.87 16.49
C VAL A 3 14.58 -6.63 17.73
N THR A 4 13.44 -7.26 17.61
CA THR A 4 12.88 -8.07 18.69
C THR A 4 13.30 -9.52 18.49
N SER A 5 13.86 -10.12 19.52
CA SER A 5 14.16 -11.54 19.59
C SER A 5 13.33 -12.18 20.69
N GLU A 6 12.65 -13.25 20.36
CA GLU A 6 11.83 -14.02 21.28
C GLU A 6 12.57 -15.29 21.71
N CYS A 7 12.54 -15.57 23.00
CA CYS A 7 13.14 -16.77 23.58
C CYS A 7 12.08 -17.52 24.38
N THR A 8 11.94 -18.81 24.13
CA THR A 8 11.05 -19.67 24.91
C THR A 8 11.88 -20.57 25.81
N LEU A 9 11.64 -20.49 27.12
CA LEU A 9 12.27 -21.34 28.12
C LEU A 9 11.28 -22.43 28.57
N SER A 10 11.69 -23.70 28.41
CA SER A 10 10.92 -24.84 28.91
C SER A 10 11.72 -25.60 29.96
N VAL A 11 11.19 -25.67 31.19
CA VAL A 11 11.78 -26.43 32.28
C VAL A 11 11.13 -27.81 32.30
N ARG A 12 11.96 -28.88 32.36
CA ARG A 12 11.49 -30.27 32.31
C ARG A 12 12.10 -31.07 33.45
N SER A 13 11.37 -32.08 33.87
CA SER A 13 11.79 -32.95 34.97
C SER A 13 12.63 -34.16 34.52
N SER A 14 12.73 -34.39 33.21
CA SER A 14 13.47 -35.51 32.62
C SER A 14 14.29 -35.07 31.42
N LEU A 15 15.26 -35.89 31.02
CA LEU A 15 15.98 -35.70 29.74
C LEU A 15 15.01 -35.76 28.59
N THR A 16 15.17 -34.79 27.69
CA THR A 16 14.32 -34.64 26.49
C THR A 16 14.99 -35.34 25.33
N THR A 17 14.21 -36.08 24.53
CA THR A 17 14.68 -36.69 23.29
C THR A 17 14.88 -35.66 22.20
N GLU A 18 15.68 -35.99 21.19
CA GLU A 18 15.90 -35.12 20.02
C GLU A 18 14.59 -34.82 19.29
N ASP A 19 13.70 -35.80 19.13
CA ASP A 19 12.37 -35.60 18.49
C ASP A 19 11.49 -34.65 19.30
N GLU A 20 11.51 -34.71 20.61
CA GLU A 20 10.76 -33.77 21.46
C GLU A 20 11.34 -32.36 21.37
N LEU A 21 12.68 -32.20 21.29
CA LEU A 21 13.32 -30.91 21.07
C LEU A 21 12.97 -30.32 19.69
N ASN A 22 13.03 -31.11 18.63
CA ASN A 22 12.66 -30.71 17.30
C ASN A 22 11.18 -30.31 17.21
N THR A 23 10.30 -31.08 17.84
CA THR A 23 8.88 -30.76 17.92
C THR A 23 8.65 -29.45 18.65
N PHE A 24 9.34 -29.22 19.77
CA PHE A 24 9.26 -27.99 20.54
C PHE A 24 9.79 -26.80 19.73
N ALA A 25 10.96 -26.93 19.11
CA ALA A 25 11.55 -25.88 18.28
C ALA A 25 10.61 -25.51 17.09
N ASN A 26 10.02 -26.48 16.44
CA ASN A 26 9.06 -26.23 15.35
C ASN A 26 7.82 -25.47 15.83
N ARG A 27 7.28 -25.79 17.00
CA ARG A 27 6.15 -25.07 17.61
C ARG A 27 6.48 -23.63 17.97
N VAL A 28 7.71 -23.37 18.41
CA VAL A 28 8.18 -22.01 18.75
C VAL A 28 8.40 -21.20 17.48
N ASN A 29 9.07 -21.80 16.48
CA ASN A 29 9.40 -21.11 15.23
C ASN A 29 8.20 -20.91 14.30
N LYS A 30 7.18 -21.76 14.43
CA LYS A 30 5.93 -21.70 13.63
C LYS A 30 4.74 -21.88 14.57
N PRO A 31 4.42 -20.87 15.39
CA PRO A 31 3.26 -20.94 16.26
C PRO A 31 1.98 -20.99 15.41
N PRO A 32 0.96 -21.75 15.85
CA PRO A 32 -0.32 -21.75 15.14
C PRO A 32 -0.98 -20.38 15.25
N VAL A 33 -1.48 -19.88 14.13
CA VAL A 33 -2.28 -18.67 14.08
C VAL A 33 -3.76 -19.09 13.91
N TYR A 34 -4.60 -18.59 14.81
CA TYR A 34 -6.04 -18.84 14.76
C TYR A 34 -6.72 -17.66 14.09
N VAL A 35 -7.48 -17.94 13.04
CA VAL A 35 -8.18 -16.94 12.25
C VAL A 35 -9.61 -17.39 11.97
N GLU A 36 -10.49 -16.43 11.76
CA GLU A 36 -11.83 -16.70 11.23
C GLU A 36 -11.76 -17.08 9.75
N SER A 37 -12.88 -17.52 9.19
CA SER A 37 -12.95 -17.78 7.76
C SER A 37 -12.87 -16.48 6.95
N ALA A 38 -12.39 -16.58 5.71
CA ALA A 38 -12.39 -15.44 4.81
C ALA A 38 -13.78 -14.82 4.63
N ALA A 39 -14.83 -15.66 4.62
CA ALA A 39 -16.20 -15.22 4.50
C ALA A 39 -16.66 -14.38 5.72
N ASP A 40 -16.26 -14.76 6.94
CA ASP A 40 -16.61 -14.01 8.16
C ASP A 40 -15.94 -12.62 8.18
N TYR A 41 -14.65 -12.54 7.82
CA TYR A 41 -13.95 -11.26 7.68
C TYR A 41 -14.57 -10.38 6.59
N HIS A 42 -14.91 -10.97 5.46
CA HIS A 42 -15.50 -10.26 4.32
C HIS A 42 -16.90 -9.71 4.65
N GLU A 43 -17.78 -10.51 5.28
CA GLU A 43 -19.12 -10.10 5.69
C GLU A 43 -19.07 -8.86 6.59
N LYS A 44 -18.09 -8.80 7.48
CA LYS A 44 -17.89 -7.68 8.42
C LYS A 44 -17.08 -6.52 7.85
N ARG A 45 -16.67 -6.57 6.59
CA ARG A 45 -15.77 -5.59 5.96
C ARG A 45 -14.51 -5.31 6.75
N THR A 46 -13.94 -6.34 7.35
CA THR A 46 -12.72 -6.20 8.14
C THR A 46 -11.58 -5.66 7.27
N PHE A 47 -11.06 -4.50 7.61
CA PHE A 47 -10.04 -3.76 6.85
C PHE A 47 -10.46 -3.33 5.44
N GLY A 48 -11.72 -2.96 5.24
CA GLY A 48 -12.22 -2.28 4.06
C GLY A 48 -12.75 -3.19 2.94
N TYR A 49 -12.52 -2.82 1.69
CA TYR A 49 -13.11 -3.46 0.51
C TYR A 49 -12.13 -4.43 -0.16
N TRP A 50 -12.43 -5.71 -0.09
CA TRP A 50 -11.63 -6.75 -0.73
C TRP A 50 -12.49 -7.96 -1.08
N SER A 51 -12.21 -8.61 -2.21
CA SER A 51 -13.01 -9.71 -2.75
C SER A 51 -12.64 -11.07 -2.15
N LEU A 52 -13.60 -11.95 -2.04
CA LEU A 52 -13.33 -13.38 -1.87
C LEU A 52 -12.68 -13.98 -3.13
N PRO A 53 -11.82 -15.02 -2.99
CA PRO A 53 -11.15 -15.67 -4.13
C PRO A 53 -12.12 -16.55 -4.90
N GLU A 54 -12.87 -15.98 -5.80
CA GLU A 54 -13.82 -16.70 -6.66
C GLU A 54 -13.24 -16.92 -8.05
N ARG A 55 -13.60 -18.06 -8.67
CA ARG A 55 -13.15 -18.49 -10.00
C ARG A 55 -14.32 -18.99 -10.84
N LYS A 56 -15.44 -18.26 -10.80
CA LYS A 56 -16.71 -18.65 -11.46
C LYS A 56 -16.66 -18.44 -12.96
N THR A 57 -15.90 -17.44 -13.42
CA THR A 57 -15.74 -17.12 -14.83
C THR A 57 -14.27 -17.32 -15.26
N GLU A 58 -14.02 -17.34 -16.57
CA GLU A 58 -12.67 -17.43 -17.14
C GLU A 58 -11.82 -16.23 -16.70
N SER A 59 -12.39 -15.04 -16.70
CA SER A 59 -11.70 -13.80 -16.32
C SER A 59 -11.38 -13.75 -14.83
N GLU A 60 -12.30 -14.18 -13.96
CA GLU A 60 -12.02 -14.32 -12.53
C GLU A 60 -10.89 -15.31 -12.27
N ALA A 61 -10.97 -16.49 -12.88
CA ALA A 61 -9.92 -17.51 -12.74
C ALA A 61 -8.56 -17.00 -13.23
N PHE A 62 -8.53 -16.23 -14.32
CA PHE A 62 -7.32 -15.57 -14.80
C PHE A 62 -6.76 -14.58 -13.77
N LEU A 63 -7.58 -13.69 -13.24
CA LEU A 63 -7.13 -12.66 -12.26
C LEU A 63 -6.64 -13.31 -10.96
N GLU A 64 -7.34 -14.32 -10.46
CA GLU A 64 -6.91 -15.05 -9.26
C GLU A 64 -5.59 -15.79 -9.48
N ASN A 65 -5.37 -16.37 -10.67
CA ASN A 65 -4.07 -16.96 -11.02
C ASN A 65 -2.95 -15.92 -11.07
N GLN A 66 -3.23 -14.70 -11.54
CA GLN A 66 -2.24 -13.61 -11.53
C GLN A 66 -1.91 -13.18 -10.10
N LEU A 67 -2.89 -13.09 -9.20
CA LEU A 67 -2.66 -12.79 -7.78
C LEU A 67 -1.79 -13.87 -7.12
N ASP A 68 -2.04 -15.13 -7.38
CA ASP A 68 -1.20 -16.25 -6.90
C ASP A 68 0.25 -16.11 -7.41
N GLN A 69 0.43 -15.85 -8.70
CA GLN A 69 1.76 -15.68 -9.31
C GLN A 69 2.53 -14.48 -8.75
N LEU A 70 1.85 -13.38 -8.43
CA LEU A 70 2.49 -12.21 -7.81
C LEU A 70 3.02 -12.54 -6.41
N PHE A 71 2.25 -13.26 -5.61
CA PHE A 71 2.71 -13.67 -4.30
C PHE A 71 3.88 -14.66 -4.40
N ASP A 72 3.76 -15.66 -5.28
CA ASP A 72 4.84 -16.62 -5.52
C ASP A 72 6.12 -15.94 -6.00
N PHE A 73 6.01 -14.86 -6.79
CA PHE A 73 7.14 -14.00 -7.17
C PHE A 73 7.83 -13.39 -5.95
N TYR A 74 7.10 -12.77 -5.03
CA TYR A 74 7.67 -12.22 -3.79
C TYR A 74 8.41 -13.28 -2.98
N LYS A 75 7.74 -14.38 -2.71
CA LYS A 75 8.28 -15.50 -1.94
C LYS A 75 9.52 -16.09 -2.59
N ASN A 76 9.49 -16.33 -3.90
CA ASN A 76 10.59 -16.93 -4.63
C ASN A 76 11.81 -16.00 -4.69
N GLU A 77 11.62 -14.68 -4.84
CA GLU A 77 12.73 -13.73 -4.83
C GLU A 77 13.39 -13.64 -3.45
N ILE A 78 12.62 -13.60 -2.36
CA ILE A 78 13.16 -13.64 -1.00
C ILE A 78 14.03 -14.89 -0.81
N GLU A 79 13.55 -16.06 -1.23
CA GLU A 79 14.28 -17.31 -1.11
C GLU A 79 15.50 -17.39 -2.04
N ALA A 80 15.36 -17.00 -3.29
CA ALA A 80 16.44 -17.07 -4.28
C ALA A 80 17.58 -16.08 -3.96
N ARG A 81 17.25 -14.90 -3.46
CA ARG A 81 18.23 -13.84 -3.16
C ARG A 81 18.69 -13.86 -1.71
N LYS A 82 18.08 -14.68 -0.86
CA LYS A 82 18.42 -14.80 0.57
C LYS A 82 18.35 -13.46 1.31
N TRP A 83 17.25 -12.74 1.14
CA TRP A 83 17.00 -11.49 1.86
C TRP A 83 16.68 -11.73 3.34
N TYR A 84 17.66 -12.28 4.07
CA TYR A 84 17.56 -12.70 5.47
C TYR A 84 18.56 -11.97 6.37
N GLY A 85 19.16 -10.87 5.89
CA GLY A 85 20.07 -10.06 6.68
C GLY A 85 19.37 -9.40 7.87
N LEU A 86 20.11 -9.08 8.89
CA LEU A 86 19.60 -8.43 10.12
C LEU A 86 18.80 -7.15 9.82
N PHE A 87 19.21 -6.40 8.79
CA PHE A 87 18.57 -5.13 8.41
C PHE A 87 17.67 -5.25 7.18
N ASP A 88 17.64 -6.39 6.53
CA ASP A 88 16.94 -6.56 5.25
C ASP A 88 15.74 -7.52 5.36
N TYR A 89 15.73 -8.38 6.38
CA TYR A 89 14.67 -9.36 6.56
C TYR A 89 13.31 -8.66 6.75
N GLY A 90 12.37 -9.01 5.89
CA GLY A 90 11.05 -8.39 5.83
C GLY A 90 10.91 -7.27 4.81
N ASP A 91 12.01 -6.73 4.25
CA ASP A 91 11.93 -5.87 3.07
C ASP A 91 12.23 -6.65 1.79
N VAL A 92 11.87 -6.09 0.67
CA VAL A 92 12.15 -6.61 -0.69
C VAL A 92 12.82 -5.54 -1.50
N MET A 93 13.59 -5.93 -2.51
CA MET A 93 14.24 -4.95 -3.37
C MET A 93 13.23 -4.32 -4.34
N HIS A 94 13.43 -3.05 -4.64
CA HIS A 94 12.49 -2.20 -5.35
C HIS A 94 12.51 -2.41 -6.88
N THR A 95 13.69 -2.39 -7.50
CA THR A 95 13.82 -2.36 -8.95
C THR A 95 14.76 -3.45 -9.48
N TYR A 96 14.24 -4.25 -10.39
CA TYR A 96 14.99 -5.26 -11.12
C TYR A 96 15.60 -4.67 -12.39
N ASP A 97 16.84 -5.07 -12.71
CA ASP A 97 17.54 -4.74 -13.94
C ASP A 97 17.56 -5.96 -14.87
N PRO A 98 16.70 -6.01 -15.91
CA PRO A 98 16.60 -7.18 -16.78
C PRO A 98 17.80 -7.37 -17.71
N ILE A 99 18.66 -6.35 -17.87
CA ILE A 99 19.86 -6.45 -18.68
C ILE A 99 21.01 -7.11 -17.89
N ARG A 100 21.11 -6.74 -16.59
CA ARG A 100 22.11 -7.32 -15.70
C ARG A 100 21.63 -8.59 -14.98
N HIS A 101 20.38 -8.95 -15.13
CA HIS A 101 19.73 -10.04 -14.43
C HIS A 101 19.92 -9.99 -12.90
N CYS A 102 19.76 -8.77 -12.32
CA CYS A 102 19.91 -8.57 -10.90
C CYS A 102 19.05 -7.40 -10.40
N TRP A 103 18.79 -7.37 -9.08
CA TRP A 103 18.18 -6.24 -8.43
C TRP A 103 19.17 -5.07 -8.34
N ARG A 104 18.66 -3.83 -8.40
CA ARG A 104 19.47 -2.60 -8.37
C ARG A 104 19.88 -2.21 -6.95
N TYR A 105 20.55 -3.09 -6.24
CA TYR A 105 21.07 -2.83 -4.90
C TYR A 105 22.24 -1.82 -4.85
N ASP A 106 22.77 -1.44 -5.97
CA ASP A 106 23.86 -0.47 -6.16
C ASP A 106 23.39 0.97 -6.40
N MET A 107 22.07 1.22 -6.49
CA MET A 107 21.51 2.53 -6.75
C MET A 107 20.60 2.99 -5.61
N GLY A 108 20.98 4.07 -4.95
CA GLY A 108 20.15 4.70 -3.92
C GLY A 108 18.77 5.10 -4.46
N GLY A 109 17.72 4.89 -3.64
CA GLY A 109 16.33 5.16 -4.01
C GLY A 109 15.67 4.06 -4.85
N PHE A 110 16.44 3.06 -5.32
CA PHE A 110 15.95 1.92 -6.11
C PHE A 110 16.38 0.57 -5.54
N ALA A 111 17.09 0.56 -4.41
CA ALA A 111 17.55 -0.66 -3.78
C ALA A 111 16.40 -1.36 -3.05
N TRP A 112 15.97 -0.83 -1.95
CA TRP A 112 14.94 -1.43 -1.09
C TRP A 112 13.59 -0.73 -1.23
N GLN A 113 12.51 -1.48 -1.04
CA GLN A 113 11.14 -0.99 -1.25
C GLN A 113 10.68 -0.06 -0.14
N ASN A 114 11.01 -0.35 1.12
CA ASN A 114 10.63 0.47 2.29
C ASN A 114 9.13 0.73 2.36
N THR A 115 8.33 -0.32 2.22
CA THR A 115 6.85 -0.26 2.18
C THR A 115 6.27 0.68 1.10
N GLU A 116 7.07 1.08 0.11
CA GLU A 116 6.61 1.94 -0.97
C GLU A 116 5.52 1.23 -1.78
N LEU A 117 4.42 1.96 -2.04
CA LEU A 117 3.20 1.44 -2.65
C LEU A 117 2.49 0.34 -1.83
N VAL A 118 2.67 0.37 -0.52
CA VAL A 118 1.92 -0.35 0.52
C VAL A 118 1.77 -1.87 0.32
N PRO A 119 2.86 -2.61 0.09
CA PRO A 119 2.81 -4.05 -0.10
C PRO A 119 2.24 -4.81 1.11
N THR A 120 2.37 -4.25 2.31
CA THR A 120 1.78 -4.81 3.53
C THR A 120 0.26 -4.86 3.47
N TYR A 121 -0.40 -3.82 2.92
CA TYR A 121 -1.87 -3.83 2.75
C TYR A 121 -2.27 -4.96 1.80
N TRP A 122 -1.62 -5.07 0.63
CA TRP A 122 -1.88 -6.16 -0.29
C TRP A 122 -1.67 -7.53 0.36
N LEU A 123 -0.54 -7.76 1.03
CA LEU A 123 -0.21 -9.04 1.65
C LEU A 123 -1.21 -9.43 2.74
N TRP A 124 -1.62 -8.47 3.59
CA TRP A 124 -2.60 -8.75 4.63
C TRP A 124 -3.99 -9.04 4.07
N LEU A 125 -4.48 -8.26 3.10
CA LEU A 125 -5.74 -8.57 2.44
C LEU A 125 -5.67 -9.90 1.69
N TYR A 126 -4.54 -10.20 1.06
CA TYR A 126 -4.33 -11.47 0.39
C TYR A 126 -4.30 -12.66 1.37
N PHE A 127 -3.74 -12.47 2.57
CA PHE A 127 -3.82 -13.45 3.65
C PHE A 127 -5.26 -13.65 4.13
N LEU A 128 -5.99 -12.60 4.46
CA LEU A 128 -7.38 -12.69 4.95
C LEU A 128 -8.30 -13.41 3.98
N ARG A 129 -8.11 -13.20 2.67
CA ARG A 129 -8.93 -13.84 1.65
C ARG A 129 -8.52 -15.28 1.32
N THR A 130 -7.29 -15.70 1.62
CA THR A 130 -6.77 -17.04 1.23
C THR A 130 -6.48 -17.96 2.40
N GLY A 131 -6.21 -17.42 3.58
CA GLY A 131 -5.76 -18.18 4.76
C GLY A 131 -4.40 -18.86 4.58
N ARG A 132 -3.58 -18.47 3.61
CA ARG A 132 -2.28 -19.09 3.31
C ARG A 132 -1.24 -18.76 4.37
N GLU A 133 -0.66 -19.80 5.01
CA GLU A 133 0.42 -19.66 6.02
C GLU A 133 1.65 -18.95 5.46
N ASP A 134 2.03 -19.24 4.22
CA ASP A 134 3.21 -18.64 3.60
C ASP A 134 3.02 -17.14 3.31
N VAL A 135 1.80 -16.69 3.02
CA VAL A 135 1.45 -15.28 2.92
C VAL A 135 1.58 -14.59 4.28
N PHE A 136 1.06 -15.23 5.34
CA PHE A 136 1.20 -14.72 6.70
C PHE A 136 2.67 -14.48 7.07
N THR A 137 3.54 -15.46 6.79
CA THR A 137 4.97 -15.38 7.12
C THR A 137 5.66 -14.17 6.45
N VAL A 138 5.36 -13.92 5.16
CA VAL A 138 5.94 -12.76 4.45
C VAL A 138 5.35 -11.45 4.96
N ALA A 139 4.05 -11.40 5.20
CA ALA A 139 3.37 -10.23 5.73
C ALA A 139 3.83 -9.85 7.14
N GLU A 140 4.00 -10.86 8.03
CA GLU A 140 4.56 -10.67 9.37
C GLU A 140 5.96 -10.09 9.30
N ALA A 141 6.86 -10.69 8.51
CA ALA A 141 8.24 -10.23 8.38
C ALA A 141 8.28 -8.76 7.91
N MET A 142 7.47 -8.39 6.94
CA MET A 142 7.41 -7.00 6.44
C MET A 142 6.81 -6.03 7.48
N SER A 143 5.79 -6.46 8.23
CA SER A 143 5.21 -5.66 9.32
C SER A 143 6.20 -5.41 10.44
N ARG A 144 6.98 -6.43 10.84
CA ARG A 144 8.05 -6.28 11.83
C ARG A 144 9.17 -5.38 11.32
N HIS A 145 9.57 -5.54 10.06
CA HIS A 145 10.62 -4.70 9.47
C HIS A 145 10.28 -3.21 9.55
N CYS A 146 9.12 -2.80 9.05
CA CYS A 146 8.75 -1.38 9.03
C CYS A 146 8.46 -0.79 10.43
N SER A 147 8.10 -1.61 11.41
CA SER A 147 7.83 -1.18 12.78
C SER A 147 9.04 -1.25 13.73
N GLU A 148 10.07 -1.98 13.37
CA GLU A 148 11.26 -2.16 14.21
C GLU A 148 12.53 -1.59 13.56
N VAL A 149 12.80 -1.94 12.31
CA VAL A 149 14.05 -1.59 11.62
C VAL A 149 13.98 -0.19 11.01
N ASP A 150 12.96 0.11 10.24
CA ASP A 150 12.81 1.36 9.52
C ASP A 150 12.08 2.45 10.32
N PHE A 151 12.26 2.45 11.62
CA PHE A 151 11.49 3.28 12.55
C PHE A 151 12.37 4.04 13.54
N TYR A 152 12.05 5.29 13.80
CA TYR A 152 12.65 6.10 14.87
C TYR A 152 11.86 5.91 16.17
N HIS A 153 12.36 5.08 17.07
CA HIS A 153 11.69 4.76 18.33
C HIS A 153 11.76 5.90 19.35
N PHE A 154 12.70 6.81 19.21
CA PHE A 154 12.90 7.94 20.12
C PHE A 154 13.64 9.09 19.46
N GLY A 155 13.68 10.22 20.15
CA GLY A 155 14.37 11.44 19.68
C GLY A 155 13.47 12.35 18.88
N PRO A 156 14.03 13.38 18.21
CA PRO A 156 13.25 14.42 17.53
C PRO A 156 12.38 13.92 16.37
N MET A 157 12.68 12.73 15.84
CA MET A 157 11.95 12.11 14.75
C MET A 157 11.17 10.87 15.20
N ALA A 158 10.87 10.73 16.50
CA ALA A 158 10.09 9.62 17.00
C ALA A 158 8.76 9.45 16.23
N GLY A 159 8.39 8.22 15.92
CA GLY A 159 7.21 7.89 15.14
C GLY A 159 7.38 7.97 13.61
N ILE A 160 8.48 8.51 13.13
CA ILE A 160 8.76 8.65 11.68
C ILE A 160 9.54 7.43 11.17
N GLY A 161 9.20 6.99 9.97
CA GLY A 161 9.96 5.96 9.28
C GLY A 161 11.15 6.50 8.50
N SER A 162 12.13 5.65 8.26
CA SER A 162 13.32 5.96 7.48
C SER A 162 13.47 5.02 6.31
N ARG A 163 13.48 5.56 5.10
CA ARG A 163 13.93 4.77 3.95
C ARG A 163 15.39 4.36 4.12
N HIS A 164 15.73 3.17 3.68
CA HIS A 164 17.11 2.78 3.47
C HIS A 164 17.37 2.48 1.98
N ASN A 165 18.61 2.55 1.59
CA ASN A 165 19.06 2.29 0.22
C ASN A 165 20.31 1.39 0.26
N VAL A 166 21.28 1.59 -0.61
CA VAL A 166 22.56 0.84 -0.60
C VAL A 166 23.22 0.80 0.79
N ARG A 167 23.12 1.89 1.54
CA ARG A 167 23.47 1.94 2.96
C ARG A 167 22.21 2.03 3.78
N HIS A 168 22.06 1.13 4.73
CA HIS A 168 20.96 1.21 5.67
C HIS A 168 20.94 2.60 6.34
N TRP A 169 19.75 3.24 6.39
CA TRP A 169 19.57 4.62 6.90
C TRP A 169 20.36 5.71 6.16
N GLY A 170 20.99 5.40 5.03
CA GLY A 170 21.72 6.36 4.22
C GLY A 170 20.86 7.29 3.38
N CYS A 171 19.56 7.04 3.25
CA CYS A 171 18.61 7.89 2.57
C CYS A 171 18.22 9.10 3.45
N SER A 172 18.16 10.29 2.84
CA SER A 172 17.65 11.50 3.52
C SER A 172 16.13 11.50 3.71
N CYS A 173 15.40 10.64 3.00
CA CYS A 173 13.94 10.55 3.10
C CYS A 173 13.53 9.95 4.43
N LYS A 174 13.00 10.78 5.30
CA LYS A 174 12.37 10.44 6.58
C LYS A 174 10.90 10.74 6.43
N GLU A 175 10.06 9.70 6.44
CA GLU A 175 8.68 9.82 6.00
C GLU A 175 7.75 9.02 6.91
N PRO A 176 6.60 9.59 7.34
CA PRO A 176 5.64 8.89 8.18
C PRO A 176 5.02 7.67 7.47
N ARG A 177 4.96 7.66 6.12
CA ARG A 177 4.40 6.56 5.36
C ARG A 177 5.14 5.23 5.53
N VAL A 178 6.43 5.25 5.88
CA VAL A 178 7.22 4.03 6.06
C VAL A 178 6.85 3.29 7.35
N SER A 179 6.45 4.03 8.37
CA SER A 179 6.15 3.52 9.72
C SER A 179 4.67 3.60 10.10
N MET A 180 3.77 3.98 9.19
CA MET A 180 2.36 4.17 9.56
C MET A 180 1.73 2.88 10.12
N ALA A 181 0.84 3.03 11.07
CA ALA A 181 0.19 1.94 11.78
C ALA A 181 -0.50 0.93 10.87
N GLY A 182 -1.03 1.36 9.73
CA GLY A 182 -1.69 0.51 8.75
C GLY A 182 -0.82 -0.64 8.23
N HIS A 183 0.51 -0.50 8.20
CA HIS A 183 1.41 -1.55 7.73
C HIS A 183 1.46 -2.79 8.65
N HIS A 184 1.13 -2.64 9.93
CA HIS A 184 1.27 -3.72 10.91
C HIS A 184 0.05 -3.87 11.83
N ARG A 185 -0.98 -3.06 11.63
CA ARG A 185 -2.24 -3.09 12.38
C ARG A 185 -2.97 -4.43 12.25
N VAL A 186 -3.04 -5.01 11.05
CA VAL A 186 -3.66 -6.32 10.82
C VAL A 186 -2.94 -7.42 11.58
N TYR A 187 -1.61 -7.42 11.54
CA TYR A 187 -0.78 -8.37 12.30
C TYR A 187 -1.06 -8.27 13.82
N TYR A 188 -1.14 -7.06 14.34
CA TYR A 188 -1.46 -6.84 15.75
C TYR A 188 -2.83 -7.43 16.14
N TYR A 189 -3.87 -7.17 15.35
CA TYR A 189 -5.21 -7.67 15.67
C TYR A 189 -5.34 -9.18 15.51
N LEU A 190 -4.56 -9.81 14.66
CA LEU A 190 -4.52 -11.27 14.52
C LEU A 190 -3.74 -11.98 15.62
N THR A 191 -2.71 -11.36 16.18
CA THR A 191 -1.75 -12.03 17.07
C THR A 191 -1.73 -11.48 18.49
N GLY A 192 -2.14 -10.24 18.70
CA GLY A 192 -1.98 -9.54 19.97
C GLY A 192 -0.52 -9.23 20.33
N ASP A 193 0.38 -9.19 19.32
CA ASP A 193 1.81 -8.92 19.56
C ASP A 193 2.02 -7.58 20.26
N ALA A 194 2.48 -7.64 21.52
CA ALA A 194 2.61 -6.47 22.38
C ALA A 194 3.64 -5.47 21.84
N ARG A 195 4.73 -5.95 21.21
CA ARG A 195 5.75 -5.07 20.62
C ARG A 195 5.20 -4.26 19.46
N ILE A 196 4.39 -4.88 18.61
CA ILE A 196 3.70 -4.17 17.52
C ILE A 196 2.67 -3.18 18.09
N GLY A 197 1.98 -3.58 19.17
CA GLY A 197 1.10 -2.67 19.91
C GLY A 197 1.79 -1.41 20.42
N ASP A 198 3.02 -1.54 20.94
CA ASP A 198 3.86 -0.41 21.35
C ASP A 198 4.28 0.45 20.15
N ALA A 199 4.73 -0.17 19.05
CA ALA A 199 5.11 0.56 17.83
C ALA A 199 3.95 1.40 17.28
N MET A 200 2.72 0.86 17.25
CA MET A 200 1.53 1.63 16.86
C MET A 200 1.25 2.81 17.81
N ALA A 201 1.47 2.60 19.12
CA ALA A 201 1.34 3.70 20.08
C ALA A 201 2.41 4.79 19.90
N ASP A 202 3.63 4.41 19.50
CA ASP A 202 4.71 5.35 19.23
C ASP A 202 4.45 6.22 17.98
N THR A 203 3.68 5.73 16.99
CA THR A 203 3.37 6.48 15.76
C THR A 203 2.23 7.48 15.89
N LYS A 204 1.40 7.42 16.94
CA LYS A 204 0.20 8.25 17.09
C LYS A 204 0.44 9.75 16.97
N ASP A 205 1.61 10.21 17.42
CA ASP A 205 2.01 11.63 17.42
C ASP A 205 3.13 11.92 16.40
N ALA A 206 3.28 11.09 15.37
CA ALA A 206 4.30 11.24 14.31
C ALA A 206 4.20 12.60 13.58
N ASP A 207 3.00 13.16 13.48
CA ASP A 207 2.77 14.49 12.89
C ASP A 207 3.53 15.60 13.64
N LEU A 208 3.68 15.49 14.96
CA LEU A 208 4.42 16.47 15.77
C LEU A 208 5.94 16.44 15.50
N SER A 209 6.44 15.32 14.96
CA SER A 209 7.85 15.18 14.60
C SER A 209 8.22 15.84 13.26
N MET A 210 7.23 16.20 12.41
CA MET A 210 7.46 16.79 11.08
C MET A 210 8.24 18.09 11.12
N LYS A 211 8.08 18.89 12.17
CA LYS A 211 8.86 20.13 12.39
C LYS A 211 10.36 19.90 12.56
N ASN A 212 10.80 18.68 12.78
CA ASN A 212 12.22 18.32 12.94
C ASN A 212 12.84 17.83 11.62
N ILE A 213 12.06 17.73 10.54
CA ILE A 213 12.50 17.21 9.25
C ILE A 213 12.63 18.36 8.26
N THR A 214 13.85 18.71 7.89
CA THR A 214 14.18 19.94 7.17
C THR A 214 13.41 20.14 5.87
N TYR A 215 13.17 19.08 5.09
CA TYR A 215 12.51 19.25 3.79
C TYR A 215 10.99 19.49 3.88
N PHE A 216 10.37 19.25 5.05
CA PHE A 216 8.99 19.63 5.33
C PHE A 216 8.87 21.04 5.89
N GLN A 217 9.98 21.65 6.28
CA GLN A 217 9.96 23.00 6.84
C GLN A 217 10.04 24.05 5.73
N GLN A 218 9.15 25.01 5.79
CA GLN A 218 9.18 26.20 4.96
C GLN A 218 9.19 27.46 5.85
N LYS A 219 9.47 28.59 5.24
CA LYS A 219 9.50 29.88 5.94
C LYS A 219 8.81 30.94 5.10
N ASP A 220 8.02 31.76 5.77
CA ASP A 220 7.48 33.00 5.25
C ASP A 220 7.78 34.16 6.19
N GLU A 221 7.16 35.31 5.99
CA GLU A 221 7.28 36.51 6.84
C GLU A 221 6.73 36.30 8.27
N THR A 222 5.88 35.28 8.49
CA THR A 222 5.31 34.94 9.80
C THR A 222 6.18 33.98 10.60
N GLY A 223 7.16 33.31 9.96
CA GLY A 223 8.05 32.36 10.60
C GLY A 223 8.21 31.03 9.84
N SER A 224 8.62 30.00 10.57
CA SER A 224 8.74 28.65 10.02
C SER A 224 7.42 27.89 10.19
N TYR A 225 7.01 27.14 9.16
CA TYR A 225 5.84 26.29 9.19
C TYR A 225 6.11 24.94 8.52
N VAL A 226 5.23 23.96 8.73
CA VAL A 226 5.32 22.62 8.17
C VAL A 226 4.42 22.51 6.95
N VAL A 227 4.93 21.89 5.87
CA VAL A 227 4.15 21.51 4.69
C VAL A 227 4.15 20.00 4.60
N ILE A 228 2.98 19.40 4.47
CA ILE A 228 2.79 17.97 4.31
C ILE A 228 2.13 17.64 2.97
N ARG A 229 2.34 16.41 2.50
CA ARG A 229 1.67 15.90 1.30
C ARG A 229 0.37 15.18 1.68
N SER A 230 -0.66 15.33 0.88
CA SER A 230 -1.97 14.72 1.12
C SER A 230 -1.91 13.18 1.14
N GLY A 231 -1.21 12.57 0.20
CA GLY A 231 -1.08 11.12 0.09
C GLY A 231 -0.18 10.52 1.16
N PRO A 232 1.14 10.65 1.05
CA PRO A 232 2.06 9.90 1.89
C PRO A 232 2.07 10.37 3.36
N ASP A 233 1.82 11.63 3.65
CA ASP A 233 1.96 12.17 5.00
C ASP A 233 0.63 12.22 5.74
N TRP A 234 -0.37 12.94 5.20
CA TRP A 234 -1.67 13.04 5.86
C TRP A 234 -2.37 11.68 5.98
N THR A 235 -2.32 10.84 4.93
CA THR A 235 -2.84 9.47 5.02
C THR A 235 -2.19 8.68 6.16
N SER A 236 -0.87 8.82 6.34
CA SER A 236 -0.17 8.15 7.44
C SER A 236 -0.64 8.63 8.80
N PHE A 237 -0.87 9.93 8.96
CA PHE A 237 -1.42 10.47 10.19
C PHE A 237 -2.84 9.96 10.44
N LEU A 238 -3.68 9.95 9.41
CA LEU A 238 -5.03 9.39 9.51
C LEU A 238 -5.00 7.92 9.94
N SER A 239 -4.12 7.12 9.34
CA SER A 239 -3.92 5.70 9.72
C SER A 239 -3.52 5.56 11.18
N ASN A 240 -2.58 6.38 11.64
CA ASN A 240 -2.09 6.37 13.02
C ASN A 240 -3.18 6.81 14.01
N TRP A 241 -3.88 7.90 13.73
CA TRP A 241 -4.95 8.42 14.59
C TRP A 241 -6.16 7.50 14.63
N MET A 242 -6.57 6.93 13.49
CA MET A 242 -7.64 5.93 13.41
C MET A 242 -7.31 4.73 14.29
N THR A 243 -6.11 4.16 14.16
CA THR A 243 -5.65 3.03 14.96
C THR A 243 -5.60 3.36 16.44
N GLN A 244 -5.11 4.55 16.80
CA GLN A 244 -5.09 4.97 18.20
C GLN A 244 -6.49 5.20 18.76
N TYR A 245 -7.40 5.80 17.99
CA TYR A 245 -8.79 5.97 18.39
C TYR A 245 -9.50 4.62 18.59
N GLU A 246 -9.35 3.68 17.68
CA GLU A 246 -9.92 2.33 17.84
C GLU A 246 -9.47 1.64 19.14
N ARG A 247 -8.20 1.81 19.52
CA ARG A 247 -7.61 1.16 20.69
C ARG A 247 -7.98 1.82 22.00
N THR A 248 -8.22 3.12 22.03
CA THR A 248 -8.35 3.90 23.26
C THR A 248 -9.63 4.69 23.41
N LEU A 249 -10.34 4.93 22.31
CA LEU A 249 -11.49 5.84 22.20
C LEU A 249 -11.16 7.27 22.63
N ASP A 250 -9.88 7.68 22.55
CA ASP A 250 -9.47 9.03 22.88
C ASP A 250 -9.99 10.03 21.83
N PRO A 251 -10.88 10.95 22.22
CA PRO A 251 -11.51 11.89 21.29
C PRO A 251 -10.52 12.85 20.62
N TYR A 252 -9.35 13.07 21.19
CA TYR A 252 -8.33 13.95 20.63
C TYR A 252 -7.95 13.54 19.20
N TYR A 253 -7.74 12.24 18.96
CA TYR A 253 -7.37 11.75 17.63
C TYR A 253 -8.55 11.79 16.65
N LEU A 254 -9.75 11.55 17.15
CA LEU A 254 -10.97 11.68 16.34
C LEU A 254 -11.19 13.14 15.88
N GLU A 255 -10.93 14.11 16.76
CA GLU A 255 -11.04 15.52 16.44
C GLU A 255 -10.04 15.92 15.35
N LYS A 256 -8.79 15.46 15.41
CA LYS A 256 -7.78 15.69 14.36
C LYS A 256 -8.22 15.10 13.01
N ILE A 257 -8.77 13.89 13.00
CA ILE A 257 -9.31 13.25 11.79
C ILE A 257 -10.43 14.11 11.19
N ARG A 258 -11.41 14.50 12.01
CA ARG A 258 -12.55 15.31 11.56
C ARG A 258 -12.13 16.69 11.06
N GLN A 259 -11.14 17.30 11.71
CA GLN A 259 -10.62 18.58 11.28
C GLN A 259 -10.04 18.49 9.87
N GLY A 260 -9.17 17.51 9.59
CA GLY A 260 -8.58 17.35 8.25
C GLY A 260 -9.63 17.01 7.18
N ILE A 261 -10.62 16.17 7.48
CA ILE A 261 -11.73 15.87 6.54
C ILE A 261 -12.52 17.14 6.24
N LYS A 262 -12.85 17.93 7.25
CA LYS A 262 -13.55 19.20 7.09
C LYS A 262 -12.77 20.15 6.20
N ASP A 263 -11.48 20.34 6.49
CA ASP A 263 -10.62 21.25 5.71
C ASP A 263 -10.57 20.85 4.23
N VAL A 264 -10.34 19.57 3.95
CA VAL A 264 -10.35 19.07 2.56
C VAL A 264 -11.72 19.28 1.89
N SER A 265 -12.83 19.11 2.63
CA SER A 265 -14.17 19.31 2.08
C SER A 265 -14.47 20.77 1.71
N GLU A 266 -13.82 21.69 2.36
CA GLU A 266 -13.94 23.15 2.13
C GLU A 266 -12.97 23.66 1.04
N MET A 267 -12.00 22.84 0.58
CA MET A 267 -11.09 23.21 -0.50
C MET A 267 -11.80 23.23 -1.87
N PRO A 268 -11.36 24.06 -2.81
CA PRO A 268 -12.04 24.28 -4.09
C PRO A 268 -12.37 23.01 -4.89
N PHE A 269 -11.48 22.01 -4.82
CA PHE A 269 -11.60 20.75 -5.56
C PHE A 269 -11.51 19.51 -4.66
N GLY A 270 -11.75 19.67 -3.35
CA GLY A 270 -11.64 18.59 -2.38
C GLY A 270 -10.25 17.92 -2.42
N LEU A 271 -10.20 16.59 -2.50
CA LEU A 271 -8.94 15.83 -2.60
C LEU A 271 -8.10 16.15 -3.86
N ALA A 272 -8.68 16.78 -4.88
CA ALA A 272 -7.94 17.23 -6.05
C ALA A 272 -7.33 18.63 -5.89
N SER A 273 -7.50 19.29 -4.73
CA SER A 273 -6.99 20.63 -4.44
C SER A 273 -5.50 20.65 -4.06
N GLY A 274 -4.67 20.04 -4.87
CA GLY A 274 -3.23 20.00 -4.66
C GLY A 274 -2.76 18.84 -3.79
N PRO A 275 -1.47 18.52 -3.91
CA PRO A 275 -0.87 17.40 -3.19
C PRO A 275 -0.22 17.80 -1.88
N SER A 276 -0.17 19.06 -1.54
CA SER A 276 0.51 19.58 -0.36
C SER A 276 -0.31 20.65 0.33
N TYR A 277 -0.23 20.66 1.65
CA TYR A 277 -0.93 21.58 2.53
C TYR A 277 0.02 22.10 3.60
N ARG A 278 -0.14 23.35 4.01
CA ARG A 278 0.40 23.82 5.28
C ARG A 278 -0.31 23.09 6.41
N TYR A 279 0.42 22.60 7.38
CA TYR A 279 -0.05 21.75 8.47
C TYR A 279 0.09 22.41 9.83
N GLU A 280 -0.93 22.29 10.65
CA GLU A 280 -0.93 22.66 12.07
C GLU A 280 -1.13 21.44 12.97
N GLU A 281 -0.50 21.45 14.15
CA GLU A 281 -0.43 20.30 15.07
C GLU A 281 -1.79 19.80 15.59
N ASN A 282 -2.86 20.59 15.44
CA ASN A 282 -4.24 20.21 15.74
C ASN A 282 -4.92 19.38 14.61
N GLY A 283 -4.19 19.03 13.55
CA GLY A 283 -4.70 18.31 12.39
C GLY A 283 -5.26 19.23 11.28
N HIS A 284 -5.15 20.56 11.44
CA HIS A 284 -5.65 21.54 10.48
C HIS A 284 -4.79 21.57 9.20
N LEU A 285 -5.45 21.54 8.04
CA LEU A 285 -4.87 21.57 6.71
C LEU A 285 -5.22 22.90 6.03
N ILE A 286 -4.22 23.67 5.70
CA ILE A 286 -4.41 24.98 5.05
C ILE A 286 -3.99 24.86 3.59
N TYR A 287 -4.94 25.11 2.69
CA TYR A 287 -4.73 25.12 1.25
C TYR A 287 -4.06 26.43 0.81
N GLU A 288 -2.94 26.33 0.10
CA GLU A 288 -2.15 27.47 -0.33
C GLU A 288 -2.25 27.77 -1.83
N GLY A 289 -3.14 27.10 -2.56
CA GLY A 289 -3.40 27.39 -3.98
C GLY A 289 -2.32 26.89 -4.95
N GLU A 290 -1.56 25.86 -4.59
CA GLU A 290 -0.43 25.36 -5.40
C GLU A 290 -0.78 24.25 -6.40
N ASP A 291 -2.04 24.15 -6.84
CA ASP A 291 -2.53 23.10 -7.74
C ASP A 291 -1.75 22.99 -9.06
N GLU A 292 -1.24 24.10 -9.56
CA GLU A 292 -0.49 24.13 -10.82
C GLU A 292 0.89 23.47 -10.75
N LYS A 293 1.48 23.36 -9.56
CA LYS A 293 2.89 23.05 -9.41
C LYS A 293 3.18 21.58 -9.19
N SER A 294 2.18 20.76 -8.89
CA SER A 294 2.46 19.40 -8.49
C SER A 294 2.32 18.35 -9.58
N PRO A 295 3.41 17.64 -9.83
CA PRO A 295 3.42 16.51 -10.75
C PRO A 295 3.01 15.16 -10.10
N ASN A 296 2.82 15.10 -8.77
CA ASN A 296 2.84 13.86 -8.01
C ASN A 296 1.47 13.44 -7.48
N MET A 297 0.40 13.70 -8.22
CA MET A 297 -0.97 13.34 -7.81
C MET A 297 -1.15 11.83 -7.57
N HIS A 298 -0.37 10.97 -8.24
CA HIS A 298 -0.41 9.52 -7.97
C HIS A 298 -0.01 9.16 -6.53
N LEU A 299 0.83 9.96 -5.86
CA LEU A 299 1.20 9.71 -4.46
C LEU A 299 0.01 9.82 -3.50
N GLN A 300 -1.08 10.48 -3.90
CA GLN A 300 -2.30 10.55 -3.09
C GLN A 300 -3.00 9.19 -2.99
N ILE A 301 -2.87 8.33 -3.99
CA ILE A 301 -3.56 7.05 -4.07
C ILE A 301 -2.66 5.86 -3.77
N CYS A 302 -1.41 5.86 -4.20
CA CYS A 302 -0.57 4.67 -4.15
C CYS A 302 0.19 4.45 -2.83
N MET A 303 0.00 5.33 -1.85
CA MET A 303 0.64 5.23 -0.52
C MET A 303 -0.37 4.90 0.60
N GLY A 304 -1.43 4.16 0.26
CA GLY A 304 -2.46 3.73 1.20
C GLY A 304 -3.60 4.73 1.41
N GLY A 305 -3.68 5.77 0.57
CA GLY A 305 -4.74 6.77 0.66
C GLY A 305 -6.13 6.18 0.62
N PRO A 306 -6.52 5.50 -0.46
CA PRO A 306 -7.84 4.91 -0.60
C PRO A 306 -8.20 3.99 0.57
N GLU A 307 -7.31 3.08 0.95
CA GLU A 307 -7.52 2.08 2.00
C GLU A 307 -7.83 2.73 3.35
N VAL A 308 -7.08 3.76 3.73
CA VAL A 308 -7.30 4.48 4.98
C VAL A 308 -8.58 5.32 4.91
N TRP A 309 -8.82 6.00 3.79
CA TRP A 309 -9.93 6.93 3.67
C TRP A 309 -11.29 6.23 3.68
N TRP A 310 -11.45 5.09 2.98
CA TRP A 310 -12.74 4.38 3.02
C TRP A 310 -12.99 3.66 4.33
N GLU A 311 -11.95 3.14 5.02
CA GLU A 311 -12.14 2.63 6.38
C GLU A 311 -12.61 3.72 7.33
N LEU A 312 -12.04 4.94 7.23
CA LEU A 312 -12.52 6.10 7.98
C LEU A 312 -13.95 6.48 7.63
N ALA A 313 -14.31 6.46 6.35
CA ALA A 313 -15.68 6.74 5.92
C ALA A 313 -16.68 5.77 6.54
N ASP A 314 -16.36 4.48 6.54
CA ASP A 314 -17.18 3.43 7.16
C ASP A 314 -17.22 3.56 8.69
N MET A 315 -16.08 3.77 9.35
CA MET A 315 -15.99 3.93 10.80
C MET A 315 -16.76 5.15 11.33
N LEU A 316 -16.70 6.26 10.59
CA LEU A 316 -17.37 7.51 11.00
C LEU A 316 -18.82 7.60 10.51
N GLY A 317 -19.22 6.78 9.54
CA GLY A 317 -20.48 6.95 8.82
C GLY A 317 -20.53 8.31 8.10
N ASP A 318 -19.40 8.81 7.58
CA ASP A 318 -19.25 10.17 7.10
C ASP A 318 -19.58 10.29 5.61
N GLU A 319 -20.80 10.76 5.31
CA GLU A 319 -21.26 10.99 3.94
C GLU A 319 -20.40 12.03 3.18
N THR A 320 -19.79 12.98 3.89
CA THR A 320 -18.90 13.98 3.28
C THR A 320 -17.67 13.31 2.72
N LEU A 321 -17.07 12.42 3.49
CA LEU A 321 -15.88 11.68 3.05
C LEU A 321 -16.21 10.72 1.91
N ILE A 322 -17.34 9.99 1.98
CA ILE A 322 -17.81 9.13 0.88
C ILE A 322 -17.97 9.96 -0.42
N LYS A 323 -18.55 11.15 -0.33
CA LYS A 323 -18.70 12.05 -1.48
C LYS A 323 -17.35 12.54 -2.01
N LEU A 324 -16.42 12.95 -1.14
CA LEU A 324 -15.07 13.38 -1.52
C LEU A 324 -14.34 12.28 -2.28
N LEU A 325 -14.37 11.04 -1.79
CA LEU A 325 -13.74 9.88 -2.43
C LEU A 325 -14.37 9.58 -3.79
N SER A 326 -15.69 9.61 -3.87
CA SER A 326 -16.41 9.34 -5.11
C SER A 326 -16.12 10.40 -6.18
N VAL A 327 -16.07 11.67 -5.80
CA VAL A 327 -15.70 12.78 -6.72
C VAL A 327 -14.24 12.63 -7.17
N TYR A 328 -13.33 12.35 -6.23
CA TYR A 328 -11.90 12.22 -6.53
C TYR A 328 -11.59 11.03 -7.44
N GLY A 329 -12.16 9.85 -7.16
CA GLY A 329 -11.97 8.66 -7.99
C GLY A 329 -12.50 8.87 -9.42
N GLY A 330 -13.66 9.53 -9.59
CA GLY A 330 -14.17 9.91 -10.89
C GLY A 330 -13.29 10.95 -11.60
N PHE A 331 -12.80 11.95 -10.86
CA PHE A 331 -11.93 13.00 -11.39
C PHE A 331 -10.61 12.43 -11.94
N TYR A 332 -10.06 11.40 -11.33
CA TYR A 332 -8.80 10.80 -11.76
C TYR A 332 -8.84 10.31 -13.21
N TYR A 333 -10.01 9.82 -13.68
CA TYR A 333 -10.21 9.28 -15.03
C TYR A 333 -10.67 10.30 -16.07
N LEU A 334 -10.81 11.56 -15.71
CA LEU A 334 -11.13 12.62 -16.68
C LEU A 334 -9.96 12.86 -17.64
N THR A 335 -10.28 13.29 -18.86
CA THR A 335 -9.25 13.77 -19.81
C THR A 335 -8.57 15.05 -19.28
N PRO A 336 -7.38 15.41 -19.77
CA PRO A 336 -6.75 16.68 -19.41
C PRO A 336 -7.67 17.89 -19.65
N GLU A 337 -8.42 17.89 -20.75
CA GLU A 337 -9.36 18.97 -21.10
C GLU A 337 -10.52 19.03 -20.10
N GLN A 338 -11.08 17.89 -19.73
CA GLN A 338 -12.14 17.81 -18.72
C GLN A 338 -11.65 18.24 -17.34
N LYS A 339 -10.43 17.86 -16.96
CA LYS A 339 -9.80 18.31 -15.69
C LYS A 339 -9.61 19.82 -15.71
N LYS A 340 -9.10 20.36 -16.81
CA LYS A 340 -8.94 21.81 -17.02
C LYS A 340 -10.28 22.54 -16.88
N GLU A 341 -11.33 22.07 -17.55
CA GLU A 341 -12.66 22.66 -17.47
C GLU A 341 -13.20 22.65 -16.04
N LYS A 342 -13.16 21.50 -15.37
CA LYS A 342 -13.66 21.34 -13.98
C LYS A 342 -12.89 22.14 -12.94
N THR A 343 -11.64 22.45 -13.20
CA THR A 343 -10.76 23.19 -12.27
C THR A 343 -10.52 24.65 -12.71
N HIS A 344 -11.31 25.14 -13.69
CA HIS A 344 -11.16 26.51 -14.20
C HIS A 344 -9.74 26.86 -14.67
N GLY A 345 -9.05 25.88 -15.23
CA GLY A 345 -7.71 26.03 -15.76
C GLY A 345 -6.57 25.75 -14.78
N LEU A 346 -6.85 25.47 -13.51
CA LEU A 346 -5.82 25.24 -12.50
C LEU A 346 -5.04 23.94 -12.70
N ILE A 347 -5.70 22.87 -13.17
CA ILE A 347 -5.04 21.59 -13.48
C ILE A 347 -4.95 21.44 -15.00
N GLU A 348 -4.00 22.15 -15.61
CA GLU A 348 -3.92 22.28 -17.05
C GLU A 348 -3.01 21.26 -17.75
N LYS A 349 -1.97 20.78 -17.13
CA LYS A 349 -0.81 20.31 -17.89
C LYS A 349 -0.39 18.85 -17.71
N ARG A 350 -0.98 18.07 -16.82
CA ARG A 350 -0.49 16.69 -16.64
C ARG A 350 -1.62 15.69 -16.46
N PRO A 351 -1.66 14.64 -17.30
CA PRO A 351 -2.41 13.46 -16.93
C PRO A 351 -1.87 12.93 -15.61
N PHE A 352 -2.74 12.44 -14.75
CA PHE A 352 -2.29 11.68 -13.59
C PHE A 352 -1.55 10.45 -14.11
N ALA A 353 -0.32 10.27 -13.65
CA ALA A 353 0.49 9.14 -14.06
C ALA A 353 -0.11 7.83 -13.50
N PHE A 354 0.12 6.74 -14.22
CA PHE A 354 -0.27 5.40 -13.79
C PHE A 354 -1.78 5.26 -13.47
N PRO A 355 -2.70 5.43 -14.45
CA PRO A 355 -4.14 5.40 -14.20
C PRO A 355 -4.62 4.07 -13.58
N TRP A 356 -3.90 2.99 -13.76
CA TRP A 356 -4.22 1.71 -13.14
C TRP A 356 -3.94 1.67 -11.63
N PHE A 357 -3.08 2.54 -11.09
CA PHE A 357 -2.93 2.73 -9.63
C PHE A 357 -4.18 3.32 -8.98
N ALA A 358 -5.05 3.95 -9.75
CA ALA A 358 -6.28 4.54 -9.28
C ALA A 358 -7.48 3.59 -9.47
N SER A 359 -7.26 2.33 -9.83
CA SER A 359 -8.36 1.41 -10.11
C SER A 359 -9.23 1.15 -8.88
N ASP A 360 -8.66 1.11 -7.71
CA ASP A 360 -9.35 0.96 -6.43
C ASP A 360 -10.25 2.17 -6.12
N ILE A 361 -9.71 3.39 -6.14
CA ILE A 361 -10.50 4.60 -5.86
C ILE A 361 -11.49 4.89 -6.99
N GLY A 362 -11.15 4.54 -8.24
CA GLY A 362 -12.06 4.59 -9.38
C GLY A 362 -13.20 3.58 -9.25
N ALA A 363 -12.90 2.38 -8.75
CA ALA A 363 -13.92 1.37 -8.46
C ALA A 363 -14.86 1.84 -7.35
N TYR A 364 -14.33 2.43 -6.29
CA TYR A 364 -15.12 3.04 -5.24
C TYR A 364 -16.07 4.12 -5.81
N ALA A 365 -15.54 5.02 -6.62
CA ALA A 365 -16.36 6.05 -7.26
C ALA A 365 -17.45 5.46 -8.15
N ALA A 366 -17.11 4.50 -9.01
CA ALA A 366 -18.08 3.86 -9.91
C ALA A 366 -19.18 3.11 -9.14
N PHE A 367 -18.83 2.45 -8.06
CA PHE A 367 -19.75 1.71 -7.20
C PHE A 367 -20.76 2.64 -6.51
N PHE A 368 -20.30 3.69 -5.84
CA PHE A 368 -21.17 4.62 -5.11
C PHE A 368 -22.00 5.53 -6.03
N THR A 369 -21.46 5.92 -7.19
CA THR A 369 -22.19 6.72 -8.19
C THR A 369 -23.00 5.88 -9.17
N LYS A 370 -22.83 4.55 -9.16
CA LYS A 370 -23.43 3.61 -10.11
C LYS A 370 -23.09 3.92 -11.58
N ASP A 371 -21.90 4.46 -11.80
CA ASP A 371 -21.42 4.83 -13.13
C ASP A 371 -20.80 3.62 -13.85
N LYS A 372 -21.60 3.01 -14.74
CA LYS A 372 -21.19 1.86 -15.54
C LYS A 372 -20.09 2.18 -16.55
N THR A 373 -19.98 3.41 -17.01
CA THR A 373 -18.94 3.85 -17.95
C THR A 373 -17.61 3.95 -17.24
N LEU A 374 -17.61 4.55 -16.05
CA LEU A 374 -16.43 4.60 -15.18
C LEU A 374 -15.98 3.18 -14.81
N ALA A 375 -16.91 2.28 -14.43
CA ALA A 375 -16.59 0.90 -14.10
C ALA A 375 -15.84 0.18 -15.23
N LYS A 376 -16.30 0.32 -16.47
CA LYS A 376 -15.60 -0.23 -17.64
C LYS A 376 -14.23 0.41 -17.85
N THR A 377 -14.12 1.72 -17.64
CA THR A 377 -12.86 2.45 -17.78
C THR A 377 -11.83 2.00 -16.74
N VAL A 378 -12.26 1.76 -15.50
CA VAL A 378 -11.43 1.22 -14.43
C VAL A 378 -10.88 -0.15 -14.82
N TRP A 379 -11.74 -1.09 -15.18
CA TRP A 379 -11.31 -2.43 -15.62
C TRP A 379 -10.36 -2.38 -16.80
N LYS A 380 -10.64 -1.55 -17.80
CA LYS A 380 -9.75 -1.39 -18.93
C LYS A 380 -8.34 -0.98 -18.52
N ASN A 381 -8.21 0.04 -17.66
CA ASN A 381 -6.90 0.53 -17.22
C ASN A 381 -6.15 -0.54 -16.43
N LEU A 382 -6.82 -1.24 -15.52
CA LEU A 382 -6.22 -2.27 -14.70
C LEU A 382 -5.75 -3.49 -15.53
N LEU A 383 -6.59 -3.97 -16.44
CA LEU A 383 -6.29 -5.12 -17.31
C LEU A 383 -5.22 -4.76 -18.36
N ASN A 384 -5.25 -3.55 -18.90
CA ASN A 384 -4.27 -3.07 -19.87
C ASN A 384 -2.85 -2.97 -19.28
N ALA A 385 -2.73 -2.77 -17.96
CA ALA A 385 -1.44 -2.81 -17.27
C ALA A 385 -0.76 -4.19 -17.41
N LEU A 386 -1.52 -5.28 -17.33
CA LEU A 386 -1.00 -6.65 -17.53
C LEU A 386 -0.60 -6.94 -18.98
N ILE A 387 -1.41 -6.51 -19.92
CA ILE A 387 -1.24 -6.87 -21.34
C ILE A 387 -0.11 -6.08 -22.00
N LYS A 388 0.14 -4.83 -21.55
CA LYS A 388 1.23 -4.00 -22.08
C LYS A 388 2.60 -4.31 -21.50
N ILE A 389 2.66 -5.06 -20.41
CA ILE A 389 3.92 -5.36 -19.73
C ILE A 389 4.69 -6.48 -20.44
N GLY A 390 4.07 -7.27 -21.31
CA GLY A 390 4.70 -8.29 -22.14
C GLY A 390 3.85 -8.65 -23.36
N ASP A 391 4.47 -9.30 -24.35
CA ASP A 391 3.76 -9.85 -25.50
C ASP A 391 2.86 -11.03 -25.11
N GLU A 392 3.07 -11.60 -23.91
CA GLU A 392 2.24 -12.61 -23.28
C GLU A 392 1.32 -11.99 -22.21
N VAL A 393 0.11 -12.48 -22.12
CA VAL A 393 -0.89 -12.03 -21.18
C VAL A 393 -0.54 -12.53 -19.77
N GLY A 394 -0.30 -11.62 -18.84
CA GLY A 394 -0.13 -11.94 -17.42
C GLY A 394 1.32 -11.88 -16.91
N PHE A 395 1.48 -12.23 -15.64
CA PHE A 395 2.78 -12.28 -14.95
C PHE A 395 3.44 -13.64 -15.15
N THR A 396 3.90 -13.92 -16.36
CA THR A 396 4.54 -15.20 -16.68
C THR A 396 6.05 -15.11 -16.40
N PRO A 397 6.58 -15.92 -15.46
CA PRO A 397 8.01 -15.97 -15.20
C PRO A 397 8.78 -16.50 -16.41
N VAL A 398 9.91 -15.90 -16.70
CA VAL A 398 10.85 -16.37 -17.72
C VAL A 398 11.98 -17.15 -17.03
N CYS A 399 12.30 -18.34 -17.53
CA CYS A 399 13.43 -19.08 -17.05
C CYS A 399 14.71 -18.53 -17.65
N TYR A 400 15.61 -18.05 -16.78
CA TYR A 400 16.92 -17.59 -17.18
C TYR A 400 18.01 -18.50 -16.61
N ALA A 401 18.87 -19.04 -17.46
CA ALA A 401 20.02 -19.83 -17.06
C ALA A 401 21.29 -19.20 -17.62
N THR A 402 22.28 -18.93 -16.76
CA THR A 402 23.62 -18.58 -17.20
C THR A 402 24.49 -19.82 -17.32
N ASP A 403 25.47 -19.80 -18.24
CA ASP A 403 26.45 -20.90 -18.42
C ASP A 403 27.20 -21.21 -17.13
N ASP A 404 27.41 -20.20 -16.28
CA ASP A 404 28.15 -20.32 -15.00
C ASP A 404 27.26 -20.73 -13.83
N GLN A 405 25.94 -20.72 -13.98
CA GLN A 405 25.01 -21.08 -12.90
C GLN A 405 24.31 -22.39 -13.22
N LYS A 406 24.61 -23.43 -12.44
CA LYS A 406 23.95 -24.74 -12.52
C LYS A 406 22.47 -24.74 -12.14
N LYS A 407 21.89 -23.57 -11.80
CA LYS A 407 20.48 -23.41 -11.44
C LYS A 407 19.84 -22.37 -12.34
N ALA A 408 18.75 -22.76 -12.97
CA ALA A 408 17.87 -21.83 -13.66
C ALA A 408 17.16 -20.91 -12.64
N HIS A 409 17.14 -19.63 -12.93
CA HIS A 409 16.35 -18.65 -12.16
C HIS A 409 15.10 -18.29 -12.94
N MET A 410 13.98 -18.22 -12.21
CA MET A 410 12.76 -17.70 -12.77
C MET A 410 12.74 -16.19 -12.52
N GLU A 411 12.55 -15.42 -13.57
CA GLU A 411 12.54 -13.96 -13.51
C GLU A 411 11.23 -13.40 -14.05
N ILE A 412 10.79 -12.29 -13.47
CA ILE A 412 9.76 -11.44 -14.03
C ILE A 412 10.40 -10.07 -14.31
N PRO A 413 11.17 -9.94 -15.41
CA PRO A 413 12.07 -8.82 -15.63
C PRO A 413 11.38 -7.47 -15.87
N TRP A 414 10.09 -7.49 -16.15
CA TRP A 414 9.27 -6.32 -16.45
C TRP A 414 8.46 -5.83 -15.24
N ILE A 415 8.51 -6.53 -14.10
CA ILE A 415 7.78 -6.12 -12.91
C ILE A 415 8.73 -5.62 -11.81
N LYS A 416 8.27 -4.60 -11.11
CA LYS A 416 8.85 -4.11 -9.87
C LYS A 416 8.02 -4.59 -8.69
N THR A 417 8.62 -4.83 -7.54
CA THR A 417 7.93 -5.33 -6.35
C THR A 417 6.79 -4.41 -5.90
N ASN A 418 7.00 -3.10 -5.95
CA ASN A 418 5.97 -2.13 -5.62
C ASN A 418 4.82 -2.10 -6.66
N PHE A 419 5.10 -2.32 -7.93
CA PHE A 419 4.06 -2.44 -8.96
C PHE A 419 3.23 -3.71 -8.75
N ALA A 420 3.86 -4.83 -8.40
CA ALA A 420 3.18 -6.07 -8.07
C ALA A 420 2.19 -5.86 -6.91
N ALA A 421 2.64 -5.22 -5.84
CA ALA A 421 1.81 -4.92 -4.68
C ALA A 421 0.59 -4.05 -5.04
N GLN A 422 0.80 -2.97 -5.79
CA GLN A 422 -0.29 -2.09 -6.22
C GLN A 422 -1.26 -2.78 -7.17
N TRP A 423 -0.75 -3.56 -8.13
CA TRP A 423 -1.65 -4.28 -9.02
C TRP A 423 -2.50 -5.30 -8.27
N GLY A 424 -1.89 -6.04 -7.33
CA GLY A 424 -2.60 -7.00 -6.49
C GLY A 424 -3.68 -6.33 -5.63
N LEU A 425 -3.34 -5.25 -4.96
CA LEU A 425 -4.26 -4.48 -4.11
C LEU A 425 -5.42 -3.92 -4.91
N ASN A 426 -5.14 -3.21 -6.00
CA ASN A 426 -6.16 -2.66 -6.89
C ASN A 426 -7.08 -3.75 -7.48
N THR A 427 -6.53 -4.90 -7.84
CA THR A 427 -7.32 -6.03 -8.39
C THR A 427 -8.29 -6.59 -7.36
N ILE A 428 -7.83 -6.82 -6.13
CA ILE A 428 -8.66 -7.35 -5.03
C ILE A 428 -9.84 -6.42 -4.74
N THR A 429 -9.58 -5.11 -4.67
CA THR A 429 -10.61 -4.11 -4.40
C THR A 429 -11.55 -3.92 -5.59
N THR A 430 -11.02 -3.88 -6.82
CA THR A 430 -11.85 -3.72 -8.02
C THR A 430 -12.77 -4.95 -8.23
N LEU A 431 -12.30 -6.15 -7.95
CA LEU A 431 -13.12 -7.37 -7.95
C LEU A 431 -14.25 -7.29 -6.92
N GLU A 432 -14.01 -6.73 -5.75
CA GLU A 432 -15.08 -6.54 -4.75
C GLU A 432 -16.17 -5.59 -5.24
N LEU A 433 -15.78 -4.44 -5.73
CA LEU A 433 -16.69 -3.34 -6.01
C LEU A 433 -17.35 -3.41 -7.40
N LEU A 434 -16.67 -3.99 -8.38
CA LEU A 434 -17.07 -3.92 -9.80
C LEU A 434 -17.05 -5.29 -10.50
N ARG A 435 -17.18 -6.39 -9.79
CA ARG A 435 -17.21 -7.74 -10.37
C ARG A 435 -18.20 -7.87 -11.54
N ASP A 436 -19.41 -7.33 -11.36
CA ASP A 436 -20.47 -7.39 -12.37
C ASP A 436 -20.13 -6.66 -13.68
N ALA A 437 -19.12 -5.81 -13.69
CA ALA A 437 -18.66 -5.09 -14.88
C ALA A 437 -17.46 -5.78 -15.57
N LEU A 438 -16.91 -6.84 -14.97
CA LEU A 438 -15.86 -7.66 -15.56
C LEU A 438 -16.48 -8.60 -16.61
N PRO A 439 -15.97 -8.64 -17.85
CA PRO A 439 -16.41 -9.64 -18.82
C PRO A 439 -16.11 -11.07 -18.36
N ASP A 440 -17.01 -12.03 -18.59
CA ASP A 440 -16.85 -13.40 -18.12
C ASP A 440 -15.70 -14.16 -18.80
N THR A 441 -15.35 -13.78 -20.04
CA THR A 441 -14.38 -14.49 -20.88
C THR A 441 -13.17 -13.64 -21.22
N MET A 442 -12.02 -14.25 -21.49
CA MET A 442 -10.83 -13.54 -21.92
C MET A 442 -11.01 -12.87 -23.28
N ASP A 443 -11.84 -13.39 -24.15
CA ASP A 443 -12.20 -12.70 -25.39
C ASP A 443 -13.01 -11.42 -25.13
N GLY A 444 -13.91 -11.45 -24.15
CA GLY A 444 -14.61 -10.26 -23.68
C GLY A 444 -13.67 -9.23 -23.07
N VAL A 445 -12.66 -9.66 -22.31
CA VAL A 445 -11.60 -8.81 -21.78
C VAL A 445 -10.80 -8.13 -22.90
N ARG A 446 -10.35 -8.89 -23.90
CA ARG A 446 -9.63 -8.33 -25.07
C ARG A 446 -10.47 -7.28 -25.80
N LYS A 447 -11.74 -7.60 -26.06
CA LYS A 447 -12.69 -6.67 -26.69
C LYS A 447 -12.87 -5.39 -25.85
N LEU A 448 -13.01 -5.50 -24.53
CA LEU A 448 -13.11 -4.35 -23.64
C LEU A 448 -11.88 -3.43 -23.77
N ILE A 449 -10.68 -4.00 -23.87
CA ILE A 449 -9.44 -3.22 -24.01
C ILE A 449 -9.36 -2.53 -25.38
N GLU A 450 -9.81 -3.19 -26.44
CA GLU A 450 -9.76 -2.65 -27.82
C GLU A 450 -10.81 -1.56 -28.08
N GLU A 451 -12.03 -1.73 -27.59
CA GLU A 451 -13.17 -0.83 -27.90
C GLU A 451 -13.09 0.52 -27.17
N MET A 452 -12.39 0.62 -26.05
CA MET A 452 -12.35 1.88 -25.33
C MET A 452 -11.20 2.76 -25.81
N PRO A 453 -11.46 4.04 -26.19
CA PRO A 453 -10.39 4.97 -26.55
C PRO A 453 -9.42 5.07 -25.36
N GLY A 454 -8.19 4.67 -25.63
CA GLY A 454 -7.15 4.77 -24.59
C GLY A 454 -6.92 6.24 -24.28
N ASN A 455 -6.99 6.62 -23.03
CA ASN A 455 -6.17 7.72 -22.59
C ASN A 455 -4.73 7.25 -22.81
N GLU A 456 -4.07 7.78 -23.83
CA GLU A 456 -2.67 7.49 -24.12
C GLU A 456 -1.82 8.09 -23.00
N PHE A 457 -1.71 7.33 -21.91
CA PHE A 457 -0.77 7.66 -20.87
C PHE A 457 0.59 7.12 -21.28
N HIS A 458 1.45 8.05 -21.63
CA HIS A 458 2.82 7.77 -22.03
C HIS A 458 3.54 6.92 -20.98
N ARG A 459 4.27 5.93 -21.51
CA ARG A 459 5.25 5.13 -20.80
C ARG A 459 6.25 6.06 -20.10
N ALA A 460 6.41 5.94 -18.80
CA ALA A 460 7.57 6.41 -18.08
C ALA A 460 8.57 5.26 -17.96
#